data_c6e85c4cd969d19afac638a466d93a00
#
_entry.id   c6e85c4cd969d19afac638a466d93a00
#
_cell.length_a   1.000
_cell.length_b   1.000
_cell.length_c   1.000
_cell.angle_alpha   90.00
_cell.angle_beta   90.00
_cell.angle_gamma   90.00
#
_symmetry.space_group_name_H-M   'P 1'
#
loop_
_entity.id
_entity.type
_entity.pdbx_description
1 polymer ?
#
loop_
_entity_poly.entity_id
_entity_poly.type
_entity_poly.pdbx_seq_one_letter_code
_entity_poly.pdbx_strand_id
1 'polypeptide(L)'
;MRCSVVGFLLALFVLIGACATGVATAAENDEKTKNTVAMSQDVFEGLQEAQELVEAKKYSDGHAILKNLRAKPKLSVYENAQIWNLTAYAYYLQERYADAVRAYENVLAAGDIPEAIVQSTLKTLSQLYFTQEDYAKALATVKRLMAAVPDPAPDVYMLLGQAHFQLTQYKQAVQPISTAIEKYRAQGKKPRENWLLL
;
A
#
# COMPACT_ATOMS: atom_id res chain seq x y z
N MET A 1 -6.50 -0.15 -28.95
CA MET A 1 -5.26 0.60 -28.71
C MET A 1 -4.91 0.39 -27.23
N ARG A 2 -3.91 -0.46 -26.98
CA ARG A 2 -3.47 -0.79 -25.60
C ARG A 2 -2.67 0.40 -25.07
N CYS A 3 -3.24 1.19 -24.19
CA CYS A 3 -2.52 2.24 -23.48
C CYS A 3 -1.63 1.57 -22.42
N SER A 4 -0.33 1.67 -22.66
CA SER A 4 0.73 1.16 -21.78
C SER A 4 0.74 1.99 -20.50
N VAL A 5 0.13 1.49 -19.44
CA VAL A 5 0.24 2.06 -18.08
C VAL A 5 1.43 1.40 -17.38
N VAL A 6 2.60 1.49 -18.04
CA VAL A 6 3.87 1.05 -17.45
C VAL A 6 4.61 2.30 -17.01
N GLY A 7 4.59 2.60 -15.74
CA GLY A 7 5.49 3.62 -15.24
C GLY A 7 5.10 4.34 -13.96
N PHE A 8 4.57 3.67 -12.92
CA PHE A 8 4.47 4.37 -11.63
C PHE A 8 4.28 3.44 -10.41
N LEU A 9 5.17 2.48 -10.25
CA LEU A 9 5.23 1.68 -9.02
C LEU A 9 6.67 1.31 -8.68
N LEU A 10 7.51 2.33 -8.44
CA LEU A 10 8.84 2.15 -7.87
C LEU A 10 9.02 3.19 -6.77
N ALA A 11 8.55 2.87 -5.59
CA ALA A 11 9.02 3.46 -4.35
C ALA A 11 8.76 2.48 -3.21
N LEU A 12 9.42 1.33 -3.26
CA LEU A 12 9.64 0.54 -2.06
C LEU A 12 10.81 1.20 -1.33
N PHE A 13 10.52 2.18 -0.47
CA PHE A 13 11.52 2.80 0.38
C PHE A 13 11.94 1.81 1.46
N VAL A 14 13.08 1.17 1.23
CA VAL A 14 13.88 0.59 2.30
C VAL A 14 14.51 1.74 3.07
N LEU A 15 13.89 2.17 4.16
CA LEU A 15 14.51 3.06 5.13
C LEU A 15 15.51 2.25 5.98
N ILE A 16 16.74 2.18 5.50
CA ILE A 16 17.88 1.83 6.34
C ILE A 16 18.18 3.08 7.18
N GLY A 17 17.74 3.06 8.43
CA GLY A 17 18.02 4.12 9.39
C GLY A 17 19.46 4.06 9.86
N ALA A 18 20.23 5.08 9.56
CA ALA A 18 21.54 5.34 10.16
C ALA A 18 21.39 5.69 11.64
N CYS A 19 22.14 5.02 12.51
CA CYS A 19 22.30 5.35 13.93
C CYS A 19 22.93 6.72 14.10
N ALA A 20 22.20 7.65 14.73
CA ALA A 20 22.77 8.83 15.36
C ALA A 20 22.38 8.83 16.84
N THR A 21 23.39 8.76 17.70
CA THR A 21 23.28 8.86 19.16
C THR A 21 22.95 10.30 19.57
N GLY A 22 21.84 10.49 20.26
CA GLY A 22 21.43 11.76 20.85
C GLY A 22 20.55 11.52 22.07
N VAL A 23 20.96 12.07 23.22
CA VAL A 23 20.49 11.85 24.58
C VAL A 23 19.10 12.43 24.84
N ALA A 24 18.29 11.62 25.50
CA ALA A 24 17.12 11.79 26.38
C ALA A 24 16.45 13.16 26.58
N THR A 25 15.10 13.17 26.43
CA THR A 25 14.14 13.37 27.56
C THR A 25 12.71 13.06 27.13
N ALA A 26 12.06 12.21 27.93
CA ALA A 26 10.63 12.09 28.25
C ALA A 26 9.54 12.19 27.16
N ALA A 27 8.86 11.07 26.95
CA ALA A 27 7.41 11.04 26.93
C ALA A 27 6.90 9.58 26.99
N GLU A 28 6.04 9.31 27.90
CA GLU A 28 5.44 8.04 28.33
C GLU A 28 4.50 7.37 27.29
N ASN A 29 4.55 7.80 26.02
CA ASN A 29 3.73 7.27 24.94
C ASN A 29 4.50 6.40 23.92
N ASP A 30 5.78 6.11 24.18
CA ASP A 30 6.68 5.51 23.20
C ASP A 30 6.81 3.98 23.30
N GLU A 31 6.33 3.36 24.39
CA GLU A 31 6.50 1.92 24.60
C GLU A 31 5.61 1.03 23.72
N LYS A 32 4.38 1.47 23.41
CA LYS A 32 3.49 0.71 22.53
C LYS A 32 3.95 0.71 21.06
N THR A 33 4.55 1.80 20.62
CA THR A 33 5.00 1.95 19.23
C THR A 33 6.30 1.18 18.97
N LYS A 34 7.18 1.06 19.95
CA LYS A 34 8.49 0.37 19.81
C LYS A 34 8.37 -1.16 19.68
N ASN A 35 7.36 -1.76 20.31
CA ASN A 35 7.16 -3.21 20.22
C ASN A 35 6.48 -3.64 18.90
N THR A 36 5.84 -2.74 18.17
CA THR A 36 5.05 -3.05 16.99
C THR A 36 5.91 -3.10 15.71
N VAL A 37 7.09 -2.52 15.72
CA VAL A 37 7.96 -2.35 14.52
C VAL A 37 9.20 -3.24 14.56
N ALA A 38 9.46 -3.96 15.66
CA ALA A 38 10.59 -4.87 15.76
C ALA A 38 10.38 -6.10 14.87
N MET A 39 11.37 -6.41 14.05
CA MET A 39 11.45 -7.62 13.23
C MET A 39 12.62 -8.47 13.72
N SER A 40 12.39 -9.77 13.89
CA SER A 40 13.43 -10.72 14.21
C SER A 40 14.39 -10.87 13.03
N GLN A 41 15.67 -11.13 13.33
CA GLN A 41 16.71 -11.20 12.31
C GLN A 41 16.41 -12.29 11.27
N ASP A 42 15.94 -13.44 11.70
CA ASP A 42 15.63 -14.57 10.84
C ASP A 42 14.42 -14.31 9.91
N VAL A 43 13.46 -13.50 10.33
CA VAL A 43 12.36 -13.04 9.46
C VAL A 43 12.85 -11.99 8.49
N PHE A 44 13.71 -11.08 8.95
CA PHE A 44 14.29 -10.05 8.08
C PHE A 44 15.13 -10.66 6.96
N GLU A 45 16.05 -11.58 7.30
CA GLU A 45 16.89 -12.29 6.33
C GLU A 45 16.04 -13.11 5.33
N GLY A 46 15.02 -13.81 5.81
CA GLY A 46 14.13 -14.57 4.94
C GLY A 46 13.27 -13.68 4.03
N LEU A 47 12.87 -12.49 4.48
CA LEU A 47 12.18 -11.51 3.63
C LEU A 47 13.11 -10.94 2.56
N GLN A 48 14.38 -10.66 2.88
CA GLN A 48 15.36 -10.22 1.90
C GLN A 48 15.59 -11.28 0.83
N GLU A 49 15.83 -12.54 1.23
CA GLU A 49 16.01 -13.65 0.29
C GLU A 49 14.78 -13.83 -0.61
N ALA A 50 13.59 -13.80 -0.02
CA ALA A 50 12.35 -13.91 -0.78
C ALA A 50 12.19 -12.75 -1.77
N GLN A 51 12.55 -11.51 -1.39
CA GLN A 51 12.51 -10.35 -2.26
C GLN A 51 13.47 -10.50 -3.44
N GLU A 52 14.71 -10.89 -3.21
CA GLU A 52 15.70 -11.12 -4.26
C GLU A 52 15.21 -12.17 -5.29
N LEU A 53 14.60 -13.26 -4.80
CA LEU A 53 14.03 -14.29 -5.65
C LEU A 53 12.84 -13.76 -6.48
N VAL A 54 11.98 -12.97 -5.87
CA VAL A 54 10.82 -12.35 -6.55
C VAL A 54 11.30 -11.37 -7.63
N GLU A 55 12.30 -10.53 -7.34
CA GLU A 55 12.90 -9.59 -8.30
C GLU A 55 13.62 -10.32 -9.45
N ALA A 56 14.26 -11.47 -9.14
CA ALA A 56 14.83 -12.37 -10.14
C ALA A 56 13.79 -13.20 -10.90
N LYS A 57 12.48 -12.98 -10.68
CA LYS A 57 11.35 -13.71 -11.25
C LYS A 57 11.30 -15.20 -10.89
N LYS A 58 12.03 -15.62 -9.86
CA LYS A 58 11.96 -16.96 -9.27
C LYS A 58 10.81 -17.06 -8.28
N TYR A 59 9.60 -16.81 -8.78
CA TYR A 59 8.42 -16.65 -7.94
C TYR A 59 8.08 -17.89 -7.09
N SER A 60 8.29 -19.09 -7.63
CA SER A 60 8.05 -20.34 -6.89
C SER A 60 8.89 -20.40 -5.62
N ASP A 61 10.18 -20.11 -5.74
CA ASP A 61 11.13 -20.17 -4.65
C ASP A 61 10.85 -19.07 -3.62
N GLY A 62 10.60 -17.84 -4.09
CA GLY A 62 10.18 -16.74 -3.24
C GLY A 62 8.91 -17.05 -2.44
N HIS A 63 7.89 -17.62 -3.09
CA HIS A 63 6.67 -18.04 -2.40
C HIS A 63 6.92 -19.17 -1.39
N ALA A 64 7.84 -20.09 -1.66
CA ALA A 64 8.19 -21.15 -0.72
C ALA A 64 8.79 -20.56 0.57
N ILE A 65 9.73 -19.60 0.45
CA ILE A 65 10.29 -18.91 1.61
C ILE A 65 9.21 -18.15 2.38
N LEU A 66 8.37 -17.37 1.69
CA LEU A 66 7.28 -16.62 2.34
C LEU A 66 6.29 -17.55 3.05
N LYS A 67 6.00 -18.71 2.49
CA LYS A 67 5.18 -19.73 3.14
C LYS A 67 5.85 -20.26 4.41
N ASN A 68 7.14 -20.57 4.37
CA ASN A 68 7.90 -21.03 5.53
C ASN A 68 7.96 -19.97 6.63
N LEU A 69 8.15 -18.71 6.27
CA LEU A 69 8.12 -17.60 7.23
C LEU A 69 6.75 -17.52 7.93
N ARG A 70 5.65 -17.63 7.20
CA ARG A 70 4.29 -17.61 7.80
C ARG A 70 4.02 -18.79 8.74
N ALA A 71 4.71 -19.90 8.56
CA ALA A 71 4.57 -21.06 9.43
C ALA A 71 5.34 -20.95 10.75
N LYS A 72 6.16 -19.89 10.93
CA LYS A 72 6.91 -19.69 12.16
C LYS A 72 5.98 -19.40 13.33
N PRO A 73 6.26 -20.00 14.51
CA PRO A 73 5.52 -19.65 15.72
C PRO A 73 5.91 -18.25 16.20
N LYS A 74 4.95 -17.53 16.79
CA LYS A 74 5.18 -16.25 17.47
C LYS A 74 5.62 -15.09 16.55
N LEU A 75 5.19 -15.09 15.30
CA LEU A 75 5.34 -13.90 14.46
C LEU A 75 4.66 -12.70 15.12
N SER A 76 5.35 -11.57 15.17
CA SER A 76 4.71 -10.31 15.51
C SER A 76 3.66 -9.92 14.45
N VAL A 77 2.73 -9.06 14.83
CA VAL A 77 1.73 -8.50 13.90
C VAL A 77 2.42 -7.82 12.72
N TYR A 78 3.51 -7.09 13.00
CA TYR A 78 4.30 -6.39 11.99
C TYR A 78 4.97 -7.37 11.01
N GLU A 79 5.64 -8.41 11.53
CA GLU A 79 6.29 -9.43 10.69
C GLU A 79 5.27 -10.14 9.78
N ASN A 80 4.13 -10.54 10.34
CA ASN A 80 3.07 -11.17 9.57
C ASN A 80 2.56 -10.25 8.44
N ALA A 81 2.35 -8.97 8.74
CA ALA A 81 1.94 -7.98 7.75
C ALA A 81 2.99 -7.82 6.64
N GLN A 82 4.28 -7.76 6.97
CA GLN A 82 5.36 -7.64 5.98
C GLN A 82 5.48 -8.88 5.09
N ILE A 83 5.34 -10.08 5.65
CA ILE A 83 5.34 -11.32 4.87
C ILE A 83 4.17 -11.35 3.89
N TRP A 84 2.96 -10.94 4.31
CA TRP A 84 1.81 -10.83 3.43
C TRP A 84 1.97 -9.73 2.38
N ASN A 85 2.60 -8.61 2.74
CA ASN A 85 2.88 -7.52 1.81
C ASN A 85 3.79 -7.97 0.66
N LEU A 86 4.90 -8.66 0.97
CA LEU A 86 5.79 -9.21 -0.05
C LEU A 86 5.13 -10.34 -0.85
N THR A 87 4.28 -11.14 -0.21
CA THR A 87 3.46 -12.17 -0.91
C THR A 87 2.54 -11.51 -1.93
N ALA A 88 1.86 -10.43 -1.55
CA ALA A 88 0.98 -9.67 -2.43
C ALA A 88 1.75 -9.06 -3.62
N TYR A 89 2.91 -8.48 -3.34
CA TYR A 89 3.79 -7.93 -4.37
C TYR A 89 4.26 -9.00 -5.37
N ALA A 90 4.64 -10.18 -4.87
CA ALA A 90 5.02 -11.29 -5.72
C ALA A 90 3.88 -11.76 -6.64
N TYR A 91 2.65 -11.80 -6.14
CA TYR A 91 1.48 -12.10 -6.98
C TYR A 91 1.18 -10.99 -7.99
N TYR A 92 1.35 -9.73 -7.59
CA TYR A 92 1.17 -8.58 -8.48
C TYR A 92 2.11 -8.64 -9.69
N LEU A 93 3.40 -8.93 -9.45
CA LEU A 93 4.39 -9.08 -10.54
C LEU A 93 4.09 -10.24 -11.49
N GLN A 94 3.32 -11.23 -11.04
CA GLN A 94 2.84 -12.35 -11.85
C GLN A 94 1.50 -12.04 -12.56
N GLU A 95 0.99 -10.82 -12.45
CA GLU A 95 -0.34 -10.40 -12.94
C GLU A 95 -1.49 -11.21 -12.31
N ARG A 96 -1.23 -11.89 -11.20
CA ARG A 96 -2.21 -12.65 -10.41
C ARG A 96 -2.95 -11.72 -9.46
N TYR A 97 -3.68 -10.77 -10.03
CA TYR A 97 -4.28 -9.66 -9.26
C TYR A 97 -5.27 -10.12 -8.19
N ALA A 98 -6.05 -11.16 -8.45
CA ALA A 98 -6.97 -11.70 -7.45
C ALA A 98 -6.24 -12.30 -6.23
N ASP A 99 -5.08 -12.95 -6.45
CA ASP A 99 -4.23 -13.46 -5.37
C ASP A 99 -3.54 -12.31 -4.62
N ALA A 100 -3.08 -11.29 -5.34
CA ALA A 100 -2.49 -10.10 -4.75
C ALA A 100 -3.50 -9.36 -3.84
N VAL A 101 -4.75 -9.19 -4.29
CA VAL A 101 -5.83 -8.62 -3.47
C VAL A 101 -6.01 -9.40 -2.19
N ARG A 102 -6.16 -10.72 -2.25
CA ARG A 102 -6.31 -11.56 -1.05
C ARG A 102 -5.13 -11.43 -0.08
N ALA A 103 -3.91 -11.35 -0.61
CA ALA A 103 -2.73 -11.18 0.21
C ALA A 103 -2.67 -9.80 0.88
N TYR A 104 -3.05 -8.71 0.18
CA TYR A 104 -3.17 -7.38 0.78
C TYR A 104 -4.31 -7.28 1.81
N GLU A 105 -5.42 -7.98 1.59
CA GLU A 105 -6.47 -8.09 2.61
C GLU A 105 -5.96 -8.76 3.88
N ASN A 106 -5.08 -9.79 3.76
CA ASN A 106 -4.42 -10.39 4.92
C ASN A 106 -3.45 -9.44 5.63
N VAL A 107 -2.80 -8.49 4.93
CA VAL A 107 -2.03 -7.42 5.59
C VAL A 107 -2.95 -6.63 6.52
N LEU A 108 -4.10 -6.19 6.03
CA LEU A 108 -5.06 -5.40 6.83
C LEU A 108 -5.73 -6.20 7.94
N ALA A 109 -5.79 -7.52 7.82
CA ALA A 109 -6.35 -8.43 8.82
C ALA A 109 -5.31 -8.86 9.88
N ALA A 110 -4.04 -8.49 9.73
CA ALA A 110 -2.99 -8.93 10.65
C ALA A 110 -3.14 -8.40 12.08
N GLY A 111 -3.95 -7.35 12.28
CA GLY A 111 -4.20 -6.75 13.59
C GLY A 111 -3.74 -5.30 13.67
N ASP A 112 -3.18 -4.91 14.81
CA ASP A 112 -2.71 -3.55 15.07
C ASP A 112 -1.35 -3.30 14.38
N ILE A 113 -1.40 -2.99 13.08
CA ILE A 113 -0.23 -2.66 12.27
C ILE A 113 -0.04 -1.14 12.19
N PRO A 114 1.20 -0.65 11.94
CA PRO A 114 1.47 0.76 11.77
C PRO A 114 0.55 1.42 10.73
N GLU A 115 0.05 2.59 11.05
CA GLU A 115 -0.89 3.35 10.22
C GLU A 115 -0.37 3.57 8.79
N ALA A 116 0.94 3.82 8.63
CA ALA A 116 1.57 3.96 7.33
C ALA A 116 1.42 2.70 6.45
N ILE A 117 1.44 1.50 7.04
CA ILE A 117 1.20 0.24 6.32
C ILE A 117 -0.27 0.12 5.94
N VAL A 118 -1.20 0.48 6.84
CA VAL A 118 -2.64 0.51 6.53
C VAL A 118 -2.90 1.41 5.34
N GLN A 119 -2.39 2.64 5.38
CA GLN A 119 -2.60 3.64 4.33
C GLN A 119 -2.01 3.19 2.98
N SER A 120 -0.77 2.70 2.96
CA SER A 120 -0.13 2.21 1.72
C SER A 120 -0.86 0.99 1.16
N THR A 121 -1.27 0.06 2.00
CA THR A 121 -2.01 -1.14 1.60
C THR A 121 -3.39 -0.79 1.03
N LEU A 122 -4.14 0.10 1.69
CA LEU A 122 -5.44 0.56 1.18
C LEU A 122 -5.31 1.27 -0.17
N LYS A 123 -4.25 2.07 -0.34
CA LYS A 123 -3.98 2.74 -1.61
C LYS A 123 -3.70 1.72 -2.72
N THR A 124 -2.83 0.75 -2.47
CA THR A 124 -2.51 -0.31 -3.44
C THR A 124 -3.73 -1.17 -3.76
N LEU A 125 -4.50 -1.57 -2.74
CA LEU A 125 -5.75 -2.32 -2.93
C LEU A 125 -6.74 -1.56 -3.80
N SER A 126 -6.92 -0.26 -3.56
CA SER A 126 -7.84 0.53 -4.40
C SER A 126 -7.41 0.53 -5.87
N GLN A 127 -6.11 0.66 -6.14
CA GLN A 127 -5.56 0.61 -7.49
C GLN A 127 -5.74 -0.78 -8.14
N LEU A 128 -5.55 -1.85 -7.38
CA LEU A 128 -5.78 -3.21 -7.86
C LEU A 128 -7.25 -3.45 -8.21
N TYR A 129 -8.19 -2.95 -7.41
CA TYR A 129 -9.61 -3.03 -7.73
C TYR A 129 -9.96 -2.23 -8.99
N PHE A 130 -9.31 -1.08 -9.24
CA PHE A 130 -9.44 -0.37 -10.52
C PHE A 130 -8.92 -1.21 -11.69
N THR A 131 -7.78 -1.88 -11.54
CA THR A 131 -7.22 -2.77 -12.57
C THR A 131 -8.15 -3.93 -12.90
N GLN A 132 -8.91 -4.41 -11.91
CA GLN A 132 -9.90 -5.48 -12.06
C GLN A 132 -11.29 -4.97 -12.45
N GLU A 133 -11.44 -3.66 -12.67
CA GLU A 133 -12.71 -2.99 -12.97
C GLU A 133 -13.78 -3.19 -11.86
N ASP A 134 -13.37 -3.62 -10.67
CA ASP A 134 -14.26 -3.69 -9.51
C ASP A 134 -14.35 -2.31 -8.82
N TYR A 135 -15.00 -1.39 -9.51
CA TYR A 135 -15.08 0.01 -9.06
C TYR A 135 -15.86 0.17 -7.76
N ALA A 136 -16.76 -0.75 -7.45
CA ALA A 136 -17.49 -0.72 -6.18
C ALA A 136 -16.55 -0.99 -4.99
N LYS A 137 -15.68 -2.00 -5.10
CA LYS A 137 -14.66 -2.26 -4.08
C LYS A 137 -13.57 -1.19 -4.08
N ALA A 138 -13.18 -0.66 -5.25
CA ALA A 138 -12.27 0.47 -5.33
C ALA A 138 -12.81 1.65 -4.51
N LEU A 139 -14.08 2.03 -4.73
CA LEU A 139 -14.74 3.12 -4.00
C LEU A 139 -14.76 2.86 -2.48
N ALA A 140 -15.15 1.66 -2.06
CA ALA A 140 -15.20 1.30 -0.65
C ALA A 140 -13.78 1.39 0.00
N THR A 141 -12.77 0.92 -0.72
CA THR A 141 -11.37 0.93 -0.25
C THR A 141 -10.81 2.34 -0.17
N VAL A 142 -11.08 3.20 -1.16
CA VAL A 142 -10.67 4.61 -1.12
C VAL A 142 -11.34 5.35 0.04
N LYS A 143 -12.62 5.09 0.32
CA LYS A 143 -13.30 5.68 1.48
C LYS A 143 -12.66 5.25 2.81
N ARG A 144 -12.24 4.00 2.93
CA ARG A 144 -11.47 3.53 4.10
C ARG A 144 -10.13 4.26 4.20
N LEU A 145 -9.41 4.43 3.08
CA LEU A 145 -8.16 5.18 3.04
C LEU A 145 -8.35 6.64 3.48
N MET A 146 -9.40 7.30 3.00
CA MET A 146 -9.71 8.68 3.39
C MET A 146 -10.03 8.81 4.90
N ALA A 147 -10.70 7.81 5.46
CA ALA A 147 -10.98 7.78 6.91
C ALA A 147 -9.72 7.55 7.76
N ALA A 148 -8.71 6.86 7.19
CA ALA A 148 -7.45 6.57 7.87
C ALA A 148 -6.41 7.70 7.76
N VAL A 149 -6.68 8.75 6.95
CA VAL A 149 -5.72 9.85 6.71
C VAL A 149 -6.39 11.18 7.04
N PRO A 150 -5.89 11.95 8.04
CA PRO A 150 -6.49 13.24 8.41
C PRO A 150 -6.48 14.27 7.27
N ASP A 151 -5.41 14.29 6.45
CA ASP A 151 -5.29 15.15 5.27
C ASP A 151 -4.86 14.33 4.06
N PRO A 152 -5.79 13.70 3.34
CA PRO A 152 -5.48 12.88 2.18
C PRO A 152 -4.77 13.66 1.07
N ALA A 153 -3.76 13.04 0.46
CA ALA A 153 -3.04 13.60 -0.66
C ALA A 153 -3.97 13.76 -1.90
N PRO A 154 -3.64 14.67 -2.85
CA PRO A 154 -4.46 14.93 -4.02
C PRO A 154 -4.83 13.69 -4.83
N ASP A 155 -3.93 12.72 -4.93
CA ASP A 155 -4.15 11.47 -5.65
C ASP A 155 -5.22 10.57 -5.01
N VAL A 156 -5.41 10.64 -3.69
CA VAL A 156 -6.49 9.91 -2.99
C VAL A 156 -7.87 10.50 -3.35
N TYR A 157 -7.97 11.82 -3.38
CA TYR A 157 -9.18 12.49 -3.86
C TYR A 157 -9.47 12.18 -5.34
N MET A 158 -8.42 12.10 -6.17
CA MET A 158 -8.57 11.70 -7.56
C MET A 158 -9.09 10.27 -7.68
N LEU A 159 -8.55 9.32 -6.91
CA LEU A 159 -9.05 7.94 -6.88
C LEU A 159 -10.53 7.89 -6.47
N LEU A 160 -10.94 8.70 -5.48
CA LEU A 160 -12.35 8.80 -5.07
C LEU A 160 -13.24 9.29 -6.22
N GLY A 161 -12.82 10.36 -6.88
CA GLY A 161 -13.53 10.92 -8.02
C GLY A 161 -13.64 9.95 -9.19
N GLN A 162 -12.54 9.28 -9.53
CA GLN A 162 -12.50 8.25 -10.57
C GLN A 162 -13.42 7.07 -10.25
N ALA A 163 -13.44 6.60 -9.00
CA ALA A 163 -14.33 5.51 -8.61
C ALA A 163 -15.82 5.89 -8.78
N HIS A 164 -16.19 7.10 -8.36
CA HIS A 164 -17.54 7.61 -8.59
C HIS A 164 -17.85 7.75 -10.08
N PHE A 165 -16.90 8.25 -10.88
CA PHE A 165 -17.08 8.42 -12.33
C PHE A 165 -17.32 7.07 -13.02
N GLN A 166 -16.51 6.05 -12.73
CA GLN A 166 -16.67 4.72 -13.31
C GLN A 166 -17.98 4.04 -12.92
N LEU A 167 -18.52 4.39 -11.76
CA LEU A 167 -19.86 3.94 -11.32
C LEU A 167 -21.01 4.82 -11.84
N THR A 168 -20.75 5.70 -12.82
CA THR A 168 -21.73 6.65 -13.37
C THR A 168 -22.34 7.61 -12.34
N GLN A 169 -21.70 7.75 -11.20
CA GLN A 169 -22.08 8.65 -10.11
C GLN A 169 -21.46 10.04 -10.32
N TYR A 170 -21.76 10.67 -11.45
CA TYR A 170 -21.07 11.87 -11.91
C TYR A 170 -21.18 13.05 -10.93
N LYS A 171 -22.34 13.23 -10.29
CA LYS A 171 -22.51 14.28 -9.29
C LYS A 171 -21.56 14.14 -8.10
N GLN A 172 -21.33 12.90 -7.67
CA GLN A 172 -20.43 12.58 -6.56
C GLN A 172 -18.95 12.65 -6.97
N ALA A 173 -18.64 12.51 -8.27
CA ALA A 173 -17.28 12.59 -8.79
C ALA A 173 -16.72 14.02 -8.82
N VAL A 174 -17.56 15.03 -9.07
CA VAL A 174 -17.15 16.42 -9.30
C VAL A 174 -16.32 16.98 -8.14
N GLN A 175 -16.84 16.91 -6.94
CA GLN A 175 -16.18 17.54 -5.78
C GLN A 175 -14.81 16.91 -5.45
N PRO A 176 -14.64 15.58 -5.36
CA PRO A 176 -13.33 14.98 -5.15
C PRO A 176 -12.32 15.35 -6.25
N ILE A 177 -12.71 15.34 -7.51
CA ILE A 177 -11.83 15.71 -8.63
C ILE A 177 -11.38 17.17 -8.50
N SER A 178 -12.30 18.09 -8.23
CA SER A 178 -11.99 19.51 -8.01
C SER A 178 -11.02 19.68 -6.85
N THR A 179 -11.29 19.01 -5.71
CA THR A 179 -10.40 19.05 -4.53
C THR A 179 -9.00 18.53 -4.86
N ALA A 180 -8.89 17.44 -5.62
CA ALA A 180 -7.60 16.91 -6.06
C ALA A 180 -6.81 17.93 -6.88
N ILE A 181 -7.47 18.59 -7.84
CA ILE A 181 -6.88 19.61 -8.70
C ILE A 181 -6.42 20.82 -7.88
N GLU A 182 -7.26 21.32 -6.97
CA GLU A 182 -6.96 22.47 -6.12
C GLU A 182 -5.76 22.18 -5.20
N LYS A 183 -5.76 21.03 -4.49
CA LYS A 183 -4.65 20.63 -3.64
C LYS A 183 -3.34 20.46 -4.44
N TYR A 184 -3.42 19.96 -5.67
CA TYR A 184 -2.25 19.80 -6.53
C TYR A 184 -1.67 21.14 -6.96
N ARG A 185 -2.55 22.10 -7.32
CA ARG A 185 -2.16 23.48 -7.63
C ARG A 185 -1.57 24.19 -6.42
N ALA A 186 -2.15 24.01 -5.24
CA ALA A 186 -1.65 24.59 -4.00
C ALA A 186 -0.23 24.09 -3.64
N GLN A 187 0.17 22.91 -4.14
CA GLN A 187 1.54 22.40 -4.04
C GLN A 187 2.49 22.96 -5.11
N GLY A 188 2.07 23.92 -5.92
CA GLY A 188 2.85 24.47 -7.03
C GLY A 188 3.00 23.53 -8.22
N LYS A 189 2.21 22.47 -8.29
CA LYS A 189 2.28 21.43 -9.33
C LYS A 189 1.19 21.66 -10.38
N LYS A 190 1.47 21.30 -11.64
CA LYS A 190 0.45 21.28 -12.69
C LYS A 190 -0.37 19.98 -12.56
N PRO A 191 -1.71 20.06 -12.53
CA PRO A 191 -2.57 18.88 -12.61
C PRO A 191 -2.25 18.07 -13.87
N ARG A 192 -2.40 16.76 -13.81
CA ARG A 192 -2.24 15.91 -14.99
C ARG A 192 -3.36 16.20 -15.98
N GLU A 193 -3.05 16.23 -17.28
CA GLU A 193 -4.03 16.56 -18.32
C GLU A 193 -5.28 15.66 -18.28
N ASN A 194 -5.08 14.37 -18.03
CA ASN A 194 -6.20 13.42 -17.92
C ASN A 194 -7.14 13.69 -16.72
N TRP A 195 -6.70 14.47 -15.71
CA TRP A 195 -7.55 14.90 -14.61
C TRP A 195 -8.52 16.03 -15.00
N LEU A 196 -8.16 16.78 -16.03
CA LEU A 196 -8.95 17.89 -16.53
C LEU A 196 -10.00 17.44 -17.55
N LEU A 197 -9.95 16.18 -17.97
CA LEU A 197 -10.85 15.58 -18.96
C LEU A 197 -11.96 14.74 -18.31
N LEU A 198 -11.95 14.55 -17.00
CA LEU A 198 -12.98 13.89 -16.21
C LEU A 198 -14.04 14.87 -15.73
#